data_16e545cb8626c34ffac65376ec7eeb82
#
_entry.id   16e545cb8626c34ffac65376ec7eeb82
#
_cell.length_a   1.000
_cell.length_b   1.000
_cell.length_c   1.000
_cell.angle_alpha   90.00
_cell.angle_beta   90.00
_cell.angle_gamma   90.00
#
_symmetry.space_group_name_H-M   'P 1'
#
loop_
_entity.id
_entity.type
_entity.pdbx_description
1 polymer ?
#
loop_
_entity_poly.entity_id
_entity_poly.type
_entity_poly.pdbx_seq_one_letter_code
_entity_poly.pdbx_strand_id
1 'polypeptide(L)'
;MVRSPSPVVSLMLAGACWGSSYAVVGFVDDSNPFLITGSRFAVFGLVALALLRTSGGLSDIPWSTALGHALGGSVGLYLAEVVAISLAGAGLTIAVVGSIPVVYAVVGAQRDGSDLRPLVPSILLTAMAHLVIHRDAWPVAGRAPSDVFIGLAVAAAGVAGFCVYALHSTDHLRARPDLGPQRWASAVGVASGVCSIPLLAIGLLGGSVGDPGRLAMAALFLAVVPSWLATSLWNRAVVGVPRALAGQLLVFEPLSAFVFVHLVSGSLPSVTLVSGELLLLAGALLAVRSVKQPELAHSR
;
A
#
# COMPACT_ATOMS: atom_id res chain seq x y z
N MET A 1 16.04 -0.43 -26.89
CA MET A 1 14.76 -0.05 -26.24
C MET A 1 14.40 -1.15 -25.23
N VAL A 2 14.45 -0.86 -23.93
CA VAL A 2 13.99 -1.79 -22.90
C VAL A 2 12.46 -1.80 -22.98
N ARG A 3 11.85 -2.95 -23.31
CA ARG A 3 10.39 -3.11 -23.31
C ARG A 3 9.88 -2.82 -21.91
N SER A 4 8.92 -1.91 -21.80
CA SER A 4 8.26 -1.66 -20.51
C SER A 4 7.59 -2.96 -20.02
N PRO A 5 7.67 -3.26 -18.71
CA PRO A 5 7.04 -4.45 -18.16
C PRO A 5 5.52 -4.44 -18.42
N SER A 6 4.93 -5.64 -18.54
CA SER A 6 3.48 -5.74 -18.71
C SER A 6 2.75 -5.13 -17.50
N PRO A 7 1.49 -4.67 -17.64
CA PRO A 7 0.73 -4.10 -16.53
C PRO A 7 0.66 -5.02 -15.30
N VAL A 8 0.49 -6.33 -15.51
CA VAL A 8 0.47 -7.33 -14.42
C VAL A 8 1.81 -7.36 -13.68
N VAL A 9 2.92 -7.45 -14.42
CA VAL A 9 4.26 -7.43 -13.81
C VAL A 9 4.52 -6.12 -13.08
N SER A 10 4.06 -4.98 -13.60
CA SER A 10 4.18 -3.68 -12.93
C SER A 10 3.41 -3.63 -11.61
N LEU A 11 2.22 -4.23 -11.53
CA LEU A 11 1.44 -4.34 -10.28
C LEU A 11 2.13 -5.26 -9.27
N MET A 12 2.67 -6.40 -9.71
CA MET A 12 3.44 -7.30 -8.85
C MET A 12 4.69 -6.60 -8.27
N LEU A 13 5.41 -5.85 -9.12
CA LEU A 13 6.57 -5.07 -8.68
C LEU A 13 6.18 -3.94 -7.73
N ALA A 14 5.04 -3.27 -7.96
CA ALA A 14 4.54 -2.26 -7.04
C ALA A 14 4.25 -2.87 -5.66
N GLY A 15 3.57 -4.02 -5.62
CA GLY A 15 3.35 -4.78 -4.38
C GLY A 15 4.66 -5.17 -3.71
N ALA A 16 5.64 -5.69 -4.47
CA ALA A 16 6.95 -6.04 -3.92
C ALA A 16 7.68 -4.82 -3.32
N CYS A 17 7.59 -3.66 -3.97
CA CYS A 17 8.15 -2.42 -3.42
C CYS A 17 7.46 -2.01 -2.12
N TRP A 18 6.12 -2.09 -2.05
CA TRP A 18 5.39 -1.79 -0.81
C TRP A 18 5.75 -2.76 0.31
N GLY A 19 5.78 -4.06 0.03
CA GLY A 19 6.15 -5.08 1.02
C GLY A 19 7.57 -4.92 1.58
N SER A 20 8.50 -4.34 0.82
CA SER A 20 9.85 -4.06 1.31
C SER A 20 9.88 -3.08 2.50
N SER A 21 8.83 -2.27 2.68
CA SER A 21 8.74 -1.31 3.79
C SER A 21 8.68 -1.99 5.16
N TYR A 22 8.09 -3.16 5.24
CA TYR A 22 7.95 -3.90 6.51
C TYR A 22 9.29 -4.35 7.09
N ALA A 23 10.26 -4.70 6.22
CA ALA A 23 11.60 -5.06 6.66
C ALA A 23 12.39 -3.85 7.21
N VAL A 24 12.12 -2.65 6.71
CA VAL A 24 12.83 -1.43 7.12
C VAL A 24 12.42 -0.95 8.50
N VAL A 25 11.17 -1.20 8.89
CA VAL A 25 10.67 -0.78 10.23
C VAL A 25 11.52 -1.37 11.35
N GLY A 26 12.00 -2.61 11.22
CA GLY A 26 12.88 -3.25 12.19
C GLY A 26 14.27 -2.59 12.34
N PHE A 27 14.69 -1.72 11.41
CA PHE A 27 15.95 -0.97 11.52
C PHE A 27 15.82 0.33 12.33
N VAL A 28 14.60 0.77 12.59
CA VAL A 28 14.26 2.06 13.23
C VAL A 28 13.21 1.89 14.32
N ASP A 29 13.13 0.70 14.91
CA ASP A 29 12.17 0.33 15.96
C ASP A 29 12.34 1.13 17.26
N ASP A 30 13.53 1.73 17.47
CA ASP A 30 13.85 2.65 18.56
C ASP A 30 13.33 4.09 18.33
N SER A 31 12.84 4.40 17.12
CA SER A 31 12.33 5.73 16.76
C SER A 31 10.82 5.83 16.95
N ASN A 32 10.35 7.03 17.29
CA ASN A 32 8.91 7.30 17.39
C ASN A 32 8.19 7.04 16.05
N PRO A 33 7.08 6.28 16.02
CA PRO A 33 6.35 5.94 14.78
C PRO A 33 5.88 7.16 13.97
N PHE A 34 5.50 8.27 14.64
CA PHE A 34 5.13 9.51 13.96
C PHE A 34 6.34 10.15 13.27
N LEU A 35 7.54 10.00 13.87
CA LEU A 35 8.77 10.50 13.29
C LEU A 35 9.18 9.68 12.06
N ILE A 36 9.05 8.34 12.11
CA ILE A 36 9.30 7.46 10.97
C ILE A 36 8.35 7.82 9.82
N THR A 37 7.06 7.93 10.12
CA THR A 37 6.03 8.31 9.13
C THR A 37 6.29 9.69 8.55
N GLY A 38 6.49 10.66 9.41
CA GLY A 38 6.74 12.05 9.04
C GLY A 38 7.98 12.21 8.17
N SER A 39 9.10 11.60 8.55
CA SER A 39 10.35 11.64 7.77
C SER A 39 10.22 10.94 6.41
N ARG A 40 9.57 9.77 6.35
CA ARG A 40 9.26 9.07 5.09
C ARG A 40 8.55 9.99 4.10
N PHE A 41 7.44 10.60 4.53
CA PHE A 41 6.63 11.40 3.63
C PHE A 41 7.20 12.79 3.36
N ALA A 42 7.97 13.38 4.29
CA ALA A 42 8.72 14.60 4.03
C ALA A 42 9.77 14.40 2.94
N VAL A 43 10.58 13.34 3.05
CA VAL A 43 11.59 13.00 2.03
C VAL A 43 10.91 12.64 0.70
N PHE A 44 9.80 11.88 0.73
CA PHE A 44 9.00 11.62 -0.48
C PHE A 44 8.53 12.91 -1.14
N GLY A 45 8.02 13.87 -0.36
CA GLY A 45 7.61 15.18 -0.86
C GLY A 45 8.74 15.96 -1.54
N LEU A 46 9.94 15.94 -0.96
CA LEU A 46 11.12 16.60 -1.52
C LEU A 46 11.58 15.94 -2.84
N VAL A 47 11.68 14.61 -2.86
CA VAL A 47 12.01 13.84 -4.07
C VAL A 47 10.96 14.08 -5.16
N ALA A 48 9.69 14.01 -4.81
CA ALA A 48 8.58 14.24 -5.71
C ALA A 48 8.57 15.67 -6.28
N LEU A 49 8.88 16.67 -5.46
CA LEU A 49 8.98 18.06 -5.89
C LEU A 49 10.13 18.26 -6.90
N ALA A 50 11.28 17.64 -6.65
CA ALA A 50 12.41 17.68 -7.57
C ALA A 50 12.04 17.07 -8.93
N LEU A 51 11.41 15.88 -8.91
CA LEU A 51 10.95 15.17 -10.11
C LEU A 51 9.86 15.95 -10.86
N LEU A 52 8.94 16.60 -10.13
CA LEU A 52 7.89 17.39 -10.74
C LEU A 52 8.42 18.59 -11.50
N ARG A 53 9.44 19.26 -10.94
CA ARG A 53 10.10 20.41 -11.59
C ARG A 53 10.78 20.03 -12.91
N THR A 54 11.27 18.79 -13.03
CA THR A 54 11.93 18.30 -14.26
C THR A 54 10.96 17.70 -15.28
N SER A 55 9.72 17.35 -14.88
CA SER A 55 8.75 16.62 -15.71
C SER A 55 7.49 17.43 -16.09
N GLY A 56 7.62 18.72 -16.29
CA GLY A 56 6.50 19.59 -16.73
C GLY A 56 6.00 20.60 -15.70
N GLY A 57 6.71 20.73 -14.57
CA GLY A 57 6.41 21.76 -13.57
C GLY A 57 5.16 21.51 -12.74
N LEU A 58 4.77 22.53 -12.00
CA LEU A 58 3.69 22.51 -11.00
C LEU A 58 2.33 22.97 -11.55
N SER A 59 2.30 23.46 -12.79
CA SER A 59 1.07 23.92 -13.46
C SER A 59 0.14 22.76 -13.75
N ASP A 60 -1.14 23.05 -13.85
CA ASP A 60 -2.21 22.11 -14.26
C ASP A 60 -2.43 20.91 -13.36
N ILE A 61 -1.80 20.89 -12.17
CA ILE A 61 -2.00 19.84 -11.17
C ILE A 61 -3.23 20.18 -10.32
N PRO A 62 -4.19 19.27 -10.20
CA PRO A 62 -5.35 19.45 -9.30
C PRO A 62 -4.91 19.21 -7.85
N TRP A 63 -4.30 20.20 -7.21
CA TRP A 63 -3.70 20.08 -5.87
C TRP A 63 -4.70 19.67 -4.78
N SER A 64 -5.96 20.09 -4.89
CA SER A 64 -7.02 19.63 -3.95
C SER A 64 -7.23 18.12 -4.04
N THR A 65 -7.25 17.58 -5.26
CA THR A 65 -7.36 16.13 -5.49
C THR A 65 -6.11 15.41 -4.99
N ALA A 66 -4.90 15.93 -5.27
CA ALA A 66 -3.65 15.36 -4.78
C ALA A 66 -3.59 15.34 -3.25
N LEU A 67 -4.05 16.41 -2.58
CA LEU A 67 -4.14 16.48 -1.12
C LEU A 67 -5.14 15.47 -0.56
N GLY A 68 -6.33 15.35 -1.16
CA GLY A 68 -7.32 14.34 -0.79
C GLY A 68 -6.75 12.91 -0.92
N HIS A 69 -5.97 12.67 -1.96
CA HIS A 69 -5.29 11.38 -2.16
C HIS A 69 -4.17 11.13 -1.14
N ALA A 70 -3.43 12.15 -0.75
CA ALA A 70 -2.42 12.04 0.29
C ALA A 70 -3.05 11.71 1.65
N LEU A 71 -4.14 12.40 2.01
CA LEU A 71 -4.86 12.21 3.27
C LEU A 71 -5.62 10.88 3.32
N GLY A 72 -6.32 10.49 2.26
CA GLY A 72 -7.09 9.25 2.23
C GLY A 72 -6.25 8.01 1.98
N GLY A 73 -5.19 8.15 1.19
CA GLY A 73 -4.33 7.05 0.75
C GLY A 73 -3.07 6.90 1.58
N SER A 74 -1.98 7.51 1.11
CA SER A 74 -0.64 7.22 1.62
C SER A 74 -0.44 7.59 3.09
N VAL A 75 -0.69 8.84 3.47
CA VAL A 75 -0.49 9.30 4.86
C VAL A 75 -1.59 8.78 5.77
N GLY A 76 -2.85 8.82 5.30
CA GLY A 76 -4.01 8.44 6.10
C GLY A 76 -4.02 6.95 6.45
N LEU A 77 -3.75 6.07 5.48
CA LEU A 77 -3.65 4.63 5.75
C LEU A 77 -2.53 4.35 6.76
N TYR A 78 -1.33 4.87 6.52
CA TYR A 78 -0.19 4.60 7.37
C TYR A 78 -0.37 5.14 8.81
N LEU A 79 -0.99 6.31 8.95
CA LEU A 79 -1.34 6.85 10.26
C LEU A 79 -2.39 5.98 10.96
N ALA A 80 -3.41 5.53 10.23
CA ALA A 80 -4.42 4.62 10.77
C ALA A 80 -3.79 3.29 11.23
N GLU A 81 -2.83 2.73 10.48
CA GLU A 81 -2.07 1.55 10.87
C GLU A 81 -1.31 1.77 12.18
N VAL A 82 -0.55 2.86 12.29
CA VAL A 82 0.22 3.18 13.50
C VAL A 82 -0.68 3.30 14.73
N VAL A 83 -1.78 4.03 14.62
CA VAL A 83 -2.75 4.20 15.72
C VAL A 83 -3.43 2.86 16.05
N ALA A 84 -3.85 2.11 15.04
CA ALA A 84 -4.50 0.82 15.25
C ALA A 84 -3.56 -0.20 15.90
N ILE A 85 -2.28 -0.25 15.51
CA ILE A 85 -1.27 -1.13 16.13
C ILE A 85 -1.09 -0.76 17.61
N SER A 86 -1.06 0.53 17.95
CA SER A 86 -0.94 0.97 19.33
C SER A 86 -2.13 0.56 20.20
N LEU A 87 -3.34 0.52 19.64
CA LEU A 87 -4.59 0.21 20.34
C LEU A 87 -4.96 -1.27 20.30
N ALA A 88 -4.93 -1.90 19.12
CA ALA A 88 -5.40 -3.28 18.90
C ALA A 88 -4.26 -4.30 18.76
N GLY A 89 -3.02 -3.85 18.63
CA GLY A 89 -1.87 -4.73 18.36
C GLY A 89 -1.67 -5.03 16.87
N ALA A 90 -0.43 -5.39 16.51
CA ALA A 90 -0.03 -5.57 15.11
C ALA A 90 -0.83 -6.69 14.41
N GLY A 91 -1.02 -7.85 15.06
CA GLY A 91 -1.69 -9.00 14.45
C GLY A 91 -3.10 -8.70 13.97
N LEU A 92 -3.94 -8.08 14.81
CA LEU A 92 -5.31 -7.72 14.44
C LEU A 92 -5.34 -6.58 13.41
N THR A 93 -4.46 -5.59 13.55
CA THR A 93 -4.36 -4.48 12.59
C THR A 93 -4.01 -4.99 11.19
N ILE A 94 -2.99 -5.84 11.08
CA ILE A 94 -2.56 -6.43 9.80
C ILE A 94 -3.66 -7.31 9.20
N ALA A 95 -4.42 -8.05 10.03
CA ALA A 95 -5.56 -8.83 9.55
C ALA A 95 -6.64 -7.95 8.89
N VAL A 96 -6.92 -6.76 9.46
CA VAL A 96 -7.87 -5.80 8.85
C VAL A 96 -7.30 -5.19 7.59
N VAL A 97 -6.04 -4.70 7.62
CA VAL A 97 -5.36 -4.09 6.46
C VAL A 97 -5.22 -5.10 5.31
N GLY A 98 -4.95 -6.35 5.63
CA GLY A 98 -4.89 -7.45 4.66
C GLY A 98 -6.21 -7.72 3.92
N SER A 99 -7.32 -7.11 4.34
CA SER A 99 -8.58 -7.15 3.58
C SER A 99 -8.59 -6.24 2.35
N ILE A 100 -7.64 -5.32 2.20
CA ILE A 100 -7.55 -4.37 1.07
C ILE A 100 -7.68 -5.05 -0.30
N PRO A 101 -6.96 -6.14 -0.61
CA PRO A 101 -7.09 -6.82 -1.91
C PRO A 101 -8.52 -7.25 -2.22
N VAL A 102 -9.21 -7.79 -1.22
CA VAL A 102 -10.60 -8.26 -1.35
C VAL A 102 -11.56 -7.07 -1.52
N VAL A 103 -11.47 -6.09 -0.63
CA VAL A 103 -12.35 -4.89 -0.68
C VAL A 103 -12.18 -4.15 -1.99
N TYR A 104 -10.93 -3.91 -2.39
CA TYR A 104 -10.64 -3.21 -3.65
C TYR A 104 -11.14 -4.01 -4.87
N ALA A 105 -10.95 -5.33 -4.90
CA ALA A 105 -11.41 -6.16 -6.01
C ALA A 105 -12.94 -6.15 -6.14
N VAL A 106 -13.67 -6.29 -5.02
CA VAL A 106 -15.13 -6.30 -5.01
C VAL A 106 -15.70 -4.95 -5.45
N VAL A 107 -15.26 -3.86 -4.81
CA VAL A 107 -15.73 -2.51 -5.14
C VAL A 107 -15.29 -2.11 -6.56
N GLY A 108 -14.07 -2.50 -6.95
CA GLY A 108 -13.54 -2.25 -8.28
C GLY A 108 -14.35 -2.94 -9.38
N ALA A 109 -14.73 -4.21 -9.18
CA ALA A 109 -15.57 -4.92 -10.13
C ALA A 109 -16.97 -4.30 -10.26
N GLN A 110 -17.57 -3.88 -9.13
CA GLN A 110 -18.86 -3.19 -9.17
C GLN A 110 -18.79 -1.89 -9.99
N ARG A 111 -17.71 -1.12 -9.83
CA ARG A 111 -17.49 0.11 -10.61
C ARG A 111 -17.24 -0.13 -12.09
N ASP A 112 -16.55 -1.23 -12.44
CA ASP A 112 -16.29 -1.60 -13.83
C ASP A 112 -17.49 -2.31 -14.48
N GLY A 113 -18.55 -2.64 -13.73
CA GLY A 113 -19.66 -3.48 -14.18
C GLY A 113 -19.20 -4.91 -14.55
N SER A 114 -18.10 -5.37 -13.95
CA SER A 114 -17.46 -6.65 -14.25
C SER A 114 -18.06 -7.79 -13.44
N ASP A 115 -18.13 -8.99 -14.02
CA ASP A 115 -18.52 -10.19 -13.30
C ASP A 115 -17.43 -10.61 -12.30
N LEU A 116 -17.80 -10.74 -11.03
CA LEU A 116 -16.92 -11.20 -9.96
C LEU A 116 -16.78 -12.73 -9.89
N ARG A 117 -17.69 -13.47 -10.50
CA ARG A 117 -17.72 -14.95 -10.38
C ARG A 117 -16.38 -15.61 -10.71
N PRO A 118 -15.62 -15.20 -11.76
CA PRO A 118 -14.32 -15.79 -12.04
C PRO A 118 -13.27 -15.55 -10.94
N LEU A 119 -13.44 -14.48 -10.12
CA LEU A 119 -12.51 -14.10 -9.05
C LEU A 119 -12.90 -14.65 -7.69
N VAL A 120 -14.11 -15.21 -7.52
CA VAL A 120 -14.56 -15.74 -6.22
C VAL A 120 -13.59 -16.74 -5.61
N PRO A 121 -13.03 -17.74 -6.35
CA PRO A 121 -12.05 -18.66 -5.76
C PRO A 121 -10.79 -17.95 -5.24
N SER A 122 -10.29 -16.94 -5.99
CA SER A 122 -9.15 -16.13 -5.58
C SER A 122 -9.45 -15.33 -4.31
N ILE A 123 -10.61 -14.68 -4.25
CA ILE A 123 -11.06 -13.90 -3.09
C ILE A 123 -11.19 -14.79 -1.84
N LEU A 124 -11.76 -15.97 -1.99
CA LEU A 124 -11.90 -16.92 -0.89
C LEU A 124 -10.54 -17.42 -0.38
N LEU A 125 -9.60 -17.74 -1.28
CA LEU A 125 -8.25 -18.13 -0.88
C LEU A 125 -7.53 -17.00 -0.16
N THR A 126 -7.65 -15.75 -0.62
CA THR A 126 -7.07 -14.58 0.03
C THR A 126 -7.65 -14.39 1.44
N ALA A 127 -8.98 -14.48 1.59
CA ALA A 127 -9.63 -14.40 2.90
C ALA A 127 -9.21 -15.54 3.84
N MET A 128 -9.15 -16.78 3.33
CA MET A 128 -8.67 -17.94 4.11
C MET A 128 -7.21 -17.76 4.55
N ALA A 129 -6.35 -17.24 3.67
CA ALA A 129 -4.96 -16.98 3.99
C ALA A 129 -4.83 -16.03 5.17
N HIS A 130 -5.58 -14.92 5.17
CA HIS A 130 -5.58 -13.98 6.29
C HIS A 130 -6.09 -14.61 7.57
N LEU A 131 -7.13 -15.43 7.52
CA LEU A 131 -7.62 -16.18 8.69
C LEU A 131 -6.54 -17.13 9.24
N VAL A 132 -5.81 -17.83 8.37
CA VAL A 132 -4.73 -18.74 8.77
C VAL A 132 -3.55 -17.98 9.37
N ILE A 133 -3.10 -16.90 8.73
CA ILE A 133 -1.95 -16.12 9.19
C ILE A 133 -2.23 -15.47 10.55
N HIS A 134 -3.46 -14.98 10.76
CA HIS A 134 -3.79 -14.17 11.94
C HIS A 134 -4.66 -14.89 12.98
N ARG A 135 -4.87 -16.21 12.84
CA ARG A 135 -5.70 -17.00 13.77
C ARG A 135 -5.31 -16.85 15.23
N ASP A 136 -4.03 -16.67 15.51
CA ASP A 136 -3.48 -16.58 16.86
C ASP A 136 -3.36 -15.10 17.34
N ALA A 137 -3.87 -14.15 16.55
CA ALA A 137 -3.82 -12.72 16.90
C ALA A 137 -4.84 -12.34 17.99
N TRP A 138 -5.81 -13.18 18.26
CA TRP A 138 -6.86 -13.00 19.28
C TRP A 138 -6.78 -14.12 20.35
N PRO A 139 -6.95 -13.83 21.66
CA PRO A 139 -7.17 -12.53 22.32
C PRO A 139 -5.88 -11.70 22.47
N VAL A 140 -6.02 -10.37 22.49
CA VAL A 140 -4.87 -9.47 22.68
C VAL A 140 -4.60 -9.30 24.16
N ALA A 141 -3.58 -9.96 24.69
CA ALA A 141 -3.23 -9.90 26.10
C ALA A 141 -2.86 -8.48 26.55
N GLY A 142 -3.36 -8.08 27.72
CA GLY A 142 -3.01 -6.82 28.37
C GLY A 142 -3.65 -5.55 27.78
N ARG A 143 -4.64 -5.66 26.86
CA ARG A 143 -5.36 -4.52 26.28
C ARG A 143 -6.81 -4.48 26.71
N ALA A 144 -7.34 -3.28 26.94
CA ALA A 144 -8.76 -3.12 27.20
C ALA A 144 -9.60 -3.44 25.94
N PRO A 145 -10.75 -4.12 26.06
CA PRO A 145 -11.60 -4.42 24.90
C PRO A 145 -12.02 -3.18 24.10
N SER A 146 -12.26 -2.03 24.79
CA SER A 146 -12.58 -0.76 24.15
C SER A 146 -11.46 -0.29 23.22
N ASP A 147 -10.20 -0.38 23.65
CA ASP A 147 -9.05 0.07 22.86
C ASP A 147 -8.88 -0.82 21.64
N VAL A 148 -9.03 -2.13 21.80
CA VAL A 148 -8.99 -3.08 20.68
C VAL A 148 -10.08 -2.75 19.66
N PHE A 149 -11.33 -2.51 20.12
CA PHE A 149 -12.43 -2.15 19.22
C PHE A 149 -12.19 -0.83 18.47
N ILE A 150 -11.73 0.20 19.19
CA ILE A 150 -11.38 1.49 18.57
C ILE A 150 -10.25 1.31 17.56
N GLY A 151 -9.21 0.56 17.90
CA GLY A 151 -8.09 0.26 16.99
C GLY A 151 -8.56 -0.44 15.71
N LEU A 152 -9.42 -1.44 15.81
CA LEU A 152 -9.99 -2.12 14.64
C LEU A 152 -10.86 -1.19 13.78
N ALA A 153 -11.65 -0.30 14.42
CA ALA A 153 -12.45 0.69 13.70
C ALA A 153 -11.55 1.71 12.95
N VAL A 154 -10.45 2.13 13.56
CA VAL A 154 -9.45 3.03 12.93
C VAL A 154 -8.78 2.31 11.75
N ALA A 155 -8.36 1.05 11.91
CA ALA A 155 -7.81 0.25 10.81
C ALA A 155 -8.80 0.11 9.65
N ALA A 156 -10.06 -0.21 9.94
CA ALA A 156 -11.11 -0.33 8.92
C ALA A 156 -11.36 1.01 8.19
N ALA A 157 -11.33 2.13 8.92
CA ALA A 157 -11.42 3.46 8.32
C ALA A 157 -10.23 3.76 7.39
N GLY A 158 -9.01 3.36 7.79
CA GLY A 158 -7.81 3.43 6.96
C GLY A 158 -7.94 2.62 5.66
N VAL A 159 -8.39 1.38 5.75
CA VAL A 159 -8.68 0.50 4.58
C VAL A 159 -9.71 1.14 3.65
N ALA A 160 -10.82 1.65 4.20
CA ALA A 160 -11.85 2.30 3.41
C ALA A 160 -11.31 3.55 2.71
N GLY A 161 -10.56 4.40 3.42
CA GLY A 161 -9.90 5.59 2.86
C GLY A 161 -8.94 5.25 1.73
N PHE A 162 -8.11 4.22 1.92
CA PHE A 162 -7.19 3.74 0.88
C PHE A 162 -7.93 3.22 -0.35
N CYS A 163 -8.97 2.39 -0.18
CA CYS A 163 -9.73 1.87 -1.30
C CYS A 163 -10.44 2.99 -2.09
N VAL A 164 -11.02 3.98 -1.40
CA VAL A 164 -11.60 5.16 -2.04
C VAL A 164 -10.53 5.94 -2.82
N TYR A 165 -9.38 6.20 -2.19
CA TYR A 165 -8.25 6.84 -2.83
C TYR A 165 -7.80 6.11 -4.09
N ALA A 166 -7.51 4.81 -3.98
CA ALA A 166 -6.94 4.03 -5.07
C ALA A 166 -7.91 3.91 -6.27
N LEU A 167 -9.21 3.75 -6.01
CA LEU A 167 -10.24 3.73 -7.04
C LEU A 167 -10.39 5.11 -7.71
N HIS A 168 -10.46 6.18 -6.91
CA HIS A 168 -10.58 7.54 -7.43
C HIS A 168 -9.32 7.97 -8.20
N SER A 169 -8.13 7.60 -7.74
CA SER A 169 -6.86 7.84 -8.44
C SER A 169 -6.84 7.16 -9.81
N THR A 170 -7.35 5.92 -9.89
CA THR A 170 -7.48 5.20 -11.17
C THR A 170 -8.44 5.93 -12.12
N ASP A 171 -9.60 6.39 -11.63
CA ASP A 171 -10.55 7.15 -12.43
C ASP A 171 -9.95 8.46 -12.91
N HIS A 172 -9.25 9.16 -12.03
CA HIS A 172 -8.57 10.42 -12.35
C HIS A 172 -7.52 10.25 -13.45
N LEU A 173 -6.68 9.22 -13.36
CA LEU A 173 -5.67 8.92 -14.38
C LEU A 173 -6.27 8.50 -15.72
N ARG A 174 -7.40 7.77 -15.71
CA ARG A 174 -8.12 7.42 -16.94
C ARG A 174 -8.75 8.64 -17.61
N ALA A 175 -9.24 9.60 -16.82
CA ALA A 175 -9.82 10.85 -17.30
C ALA A 175 -8.76 11.88 -17.74
N ARG A 176 -7.53 11.80 -17.22
CA ARG A 176 -6.46 12.76 -17.44
C ARG A 176 -5.16 12.06 -17.88
N PRO A 177 -5.14 11.41 -19.07
CA PRO A 177 -3.95 10.73 -19.59
C PRO A 177 -2.78 11.70 -19.86
N ASP A 178 -3.06 12.99 -20.06
CA ASP A 178 -2.11 14.08 -20.21
C ASP A 178 -1.22 14.27 -18.98
N LEU A 179 -1.75 14.00 -17.80
CA LEU A 179 -1.03 14.18 -16.54
C LEU A 179 0.11 13.17 -16.36
N GLY A 180 -0.07 11.96 -16.87
CA GLY A 180 0.90 10.88 -16.79
C GLY A 180 1.06 10.27 -15.39
N PRO A 181 1.37 8.96 -15.32
CA PRO A 181 1.41 8.21 -14.04
C PRO A 181 2.48 8.71 -13.07
N GLN A 182 3.69 9.01 -13.56
CA GLN A 182 4.80 9.47 -12.72
C GLN A 182 4.57 10.89 -12.21
N ARG A 183 4.04 11.77 -13.08
CA ARG A 183 3.73 13.15 -12.69
C ARG A 183 2.64 13.18 -11.62
N TRP A 184 1.61 12.31 -11.77
CA TRP A 184 0.57 12.17 -10.76
C TRP A 184 1.11 11.60 -9.44
N ALA A 185 1.93 10.54 -9.48
CA ALA A 185 2.59 10.01 -8.28
C ALA A 185 3.41 11.08 -7.56
N SER A 186 4.12 11.92 -8.33
CA SER A 186 4.91 13.03 -7.76
C SER A 186 4.01 14.13 -7.18
N ALA A 187 2.86 14.44 -7.80
CA ALA A 187 1.91 15.41 -7.25
C ALA A 187 1.35 14.94 -5.89
N VAL A 188 0.93 13.68 -5.81
CA VAL A 188 0.49 13.06 -4.53
C VAL A 188 1.64 13.01 -3.52
N GLY A 189 2.89 12.77 -3.99
CA GLY A 189 4.08 12.81 -3.14
C GLY A 189 4.33 14.17 -2.50
N VAL A 190 4.24 15.26 -3.27
CA VAL A 190 4.36 16.63 -2.73
C VAL A 190 3.25 16.91 -1.71
N ALA A 191 2.00 16.54 -2.01
CA ALA A 191 0.89 16.68 -1.08
C ALA A 191 1.12 15.86 0.20
N SER A 192 1.64 14.63 0.09
CA SER A 192 2.01 13.80 1.24
C SER A 192 3.11 14.43 2.09
N GLY A 193 4.09 15.10 1.45
CA GLY A 193 5.11 15.88 2.14
C GLY A 193 4.52 17.02 2.97
N VAL A 194 3.53 17.74 2.44
CA VAL A 194 2.83 18.78 3.21
C VAL A 194 2.07 18.18 4.39
N CYS A 195 1.35 17.06 4.18
CA CYS A 195 0.62 16.36 5.25
C CYS A 195 1.56 15.78 6.33
N SER A 196 2.84 15.55 6.02
CA SER A 196 3.80 15.01 6.99
C SER A 196 4.30 16.01 8.02
N ILE A 197 4.13 17.32 7.78
CA ILE A 197 4.63 18.38 8.67
C ILE A 197 4.12 18.21 10.12
N PRO A 198 2.79 18.08 10.38
CA PRO A 198 2.30 17.86 11.72
C PRO A 198 2.79 16.54 12.34
N LEU A 199 2.98 15.48 11.53
CA LEU A 199 3.50 14.20 12.03
C LEU A 199 4.97 14.33 12.49
N LEU A 200 5.79 15.07 11.73
CA LEU A 200 7.16 15.41 12.16
C LEU A 200 7.16 16.18 13.46
N ALA A 201 6.30 17.19 13.59
CA ALA A 201 6.22 17.98 14.82
C ALA A 201 5.83 17.10 16.03
N ILE A 202 4.80 16.24 15.89
CA ILE A 202 4.39 15.30 16.94
C ILE A 202 5.52 14.33 17.25
N GLY A 203 6.18 13.76 16.24
CA GLY A 203 7.27 12.83 16.41
C GLY A 203 8.49 13.42 17.13
N LEU A 204 8.85 14.66 16.81
CA LEU A 204 9.97 15.37 17.44
C LEU A 204 9.65 15.80 18.89
N LEU A 205 8.39 16.15 19.18
CA LEU A 205 7.96 16.53 20.53
C LEU A 205 7.69 15.32 21.42
N GLY A 206 7.36 14.18 20.82
CA GLY A 206 6.85 12.99 21.52
C GLY A 206 7.88 11.98 21.99
N GLY A 207 9.20 12.23 21.89
CA GLY A 207 10.16 11.33 22.50
C GLY A 207 11.36 10.88 21.66
N SER A 208 11.64 9.58 21.60
CA SER A 208 12.86 9.00 21.05
C SER A 208 13.02 9.26 19.55
N VAL A 209 14.14 9.85 19.18
CA VAL A 209 14.56 10.00 17.76
C VAL A 209 15.27 8.74 17.27
N GLY A 210 15.73 7.88 18.19
CA GLY A 210 16.56 6.73 17.85
C GLY A 210 17.90 7.15 17.24
N ASP A 211 18.43 6.31 16.34
CA ASP A 211 19.63 6.63 15.56
C ASP A 211 19.27 7.52 14.35
N PRO A 212 19.69 8.80 14.31
CA PRO A 212 19.34 9.71 13.22
C PRO A 212 19.87 9.24 11.86
N GLY A 213 21.01 8.56 11.81
CA GLY A 213 21.59 8.03 10.57
C GLY A 213 20.74 6.91 10.00
N ARG A 214 20.32 5.96 10.83
CA ARG A 214 19.40 4.88 10.44
C ARG A 214 18.06 5.44 10.01
N LEU A 215 17.50 6.39 10.75
CA LEU A 215 16.25 7.05 10.41
C LEU A 215 16.33 7.75 9.04
N ALA A 216 17.41 8.47 8.76
CA ALA A 216 17.59 9.15 7.48
C ALA A 216 17.71 8.15 6.32
N MET A 217 18.45 7.06 6.48
CA MET A 217 18.54 6.01 5.46
C MET A 217 17.20 5.31 5.24
N ALA A 218 16.50 4.98 6.30
CA ALA A 218 15.17 4.40 6.23
C ALA A 218 14.18 5.34 5.54
N ALA A 219 14.16 6.63 5.91
CA ALA A 219 13.30 7.62 5.30
C ALA A 219 13.57 7.78 3.79
N LEU A 220 14.84 7.79 3.38
CA LEU A 220 15.21 7.86 1.96
C LEU A 220 14.75 6.61 1.20
N PHE A 221 15.02 5.41 1.72
CA PHE A 221 14.58 4.17 1.11
C PHE A 221 13.04 4.13 0.99
N LEU A 222 12.34 4.41 2.10
CA LEU A 222 10.88 4.39 2.15
C LEU A 222 10.24 5.45 1.23
N ALA A 223 10.90 6.59 1.04
CA ALA A 223 10.43 7.63 0.13
C ALA A 223 10.59 7.23 -1.34
N VAL A 224 11.72 6.62 -1.70
CA VAL A 224 12.03 6.31 -3.10
C VAL A 224 11.37 5.00 -3.54
N VAL A 225 11.55 3.90 -2.80
CA VAL A 225 11.13 2.57 -3.24
C VAL A 225 9.64 2.33 -2.99
N PRO A 226 9.13 2.25 -1.74
CA PRO A 226 7.73 1.95 -1.51
C PRO A 226 6.80 3.17 -1.69
N SER A 227 7.32 4.41 -1.72
CA SER A 227 6.45 5.56 -1.97
C SER A 227 6.44 5.97 -3.44
N TRP A 228 7.53 6.50 -4.00
CA TRP A 228 7.51 7.03 -5.37
C TRP A 228 7.50 5.95 -6.45
N LEU A 229 8.41 4.99 -6.39
CA LEU A 229 8.54 3.95 -7.42
C LEU A 229 7.32 3.03 -7.45
N ALA A 230 6.89 2.53 -6.29
CA ALA A 230 5.73 1.67 -6.18
C ALA A 230 4.46 2.36 -6.70
N THR A 231 4.22 3.61 -6.27
CA THR A 231 3.04 4.38 -6.72
C THR A 231 3.12 4.68 -8.22
N SER A 232 4.31 4.95 -8.76
CA SER A 232 4.49 5.17 -10.20
C SER A 232 4.22 3.91 -11.03
N LEU A 233 4.69 2.74 -10.56
CA LEU A 233 4.42 1.44 -11.18
C LEU A 233 2.93 1.09 -11.13
N TRP A 234 2.31 1.29 -9.97
CA TRP A 234 0.87 1.10 -9.76
C TRP A 234 0.05 1.97 -10.70
N ASN A 235 0.27 3.28 -10.67
CA ASN A 235 -0.46 4.26 -11.48
C ASN A 235 -0.35 3.97 -12.98
N ARG A 236 0.83 3.53 -13.44
CA ARG A 236 1.06 3.16 -14.82
C ARG A 236 0.28 1.92 -15.24
N ALA A 237 0.17 0.95 -14.35
CA ALA A 237 -0.40 -0.36 -14.66
C ALA A 237 -1.91 -0.42 -14.47
N VAL A 238 -2.43 0.24 -13.42
CA VAL A 238 -3.82 0.12 -12.99
C VAL A 238 -4.82 0.68 -14.02
N VAL A 239 -4.40 1.60 -14.87
CA VAL A 239 -5.25 2.13 -15.94
C VAL A 239 -5.50 1.13 -17.07
N GLY A 240 -4.59 0.16 -17.25
CA GLY A 240 -4.62 -0.84 -18.32
C GLY A 240 -5.18 -2.21 -17.95
N VAL A 241 -5.68 -2.38 -16.70
CA VAL A 241 -6.24 -3.65 -16.21
C VAL A 241 -7.60 -3.43 -15.56
N PRO A 242 -8.45 -4.48 -15.49
CA PRO A 242 -9.66 -4.44 -14.67
C PRO A 242 -9.32 -4.18 -13.20
N ARG A 243 -10.10 -3.32 -12.53
CA ARG A 243 -9.85 -2.98 -11.10
C ARG A 243 -9.86 -4.20 -10.20
N ALA A 244 -10.76 -5.16 -10.49
CA ALA A 244 -10.84 -6.40 -9.75
C ALA A 244 -9.53 -7.21 -9.79
N LEU A 245 -8.86 -7.29 -10.94
CA LEU A 245 -7.55 -7.93 -11.07
C LEU A 245 -6.47 -7.12 -10.35
N ALA A 246 -6.48 -5.80 -10.50
CA ALA A 246 -5.53 -4.94 -9.78
C ALA A 246 -5.63 -5.13 -8.27
N GLY A 247 -6.86 -5.24 -7.73
CA GLY A 247 -7.10 -5.53 -6.31
C GLY A 247 -6.48 -6.86 -5.88
N GLN A 248 -6.72 -7.94 -6.64
CA GLN A 248 -6.14 -9.25 -6.30
C GLN A 248 -4.61 -9.27 -6.38
N LEU A 249 -4.00 -8.44 -7.22
CA LEU A 249 -2.54 -8.34 -7.30
C LEU A 249 -1.91 -7.55 -6.14
N LEU A 250 -2.71 -6.84 -5.32
CA LEU A 250 -2.22 -6.24 -4.08
C LEU A 250 -1.72 -7.29 -3.07
N VAL A 251 -2.09 -8.57 -3.19
CA VAL A 251 -1.54 -9.65 -2.35
C VAL A 251 -0.02 -9.82 -2.49
N PHE A 252 0.60 -9.26 -3.55
CA PHE A 252 2.05 -9.25 -3.67
C PHE A 252 2.75 -8.37 -2.61
N GLU A 253 2.04 -7.45 -1.98
CA GLU A 253 2.56 -6.68 -0.85
C GLU A 253 2.82 -7.57 0.37
N PRO A 254 1.83 -8.28 0.95
CA PRO A 254 2.10 -9.18 2.08
C PRO A 254 3.04 -10.33 1.71
N LEU A 255 2.94 -10.90 0.49
CA LEU A 255 3.87 -11.95 0.04
C LEU A 255 5.34 -11.48 0.06
N SER A 256 5.59 -10.29 -0.44
CA SER A 256 6.96 -9.75 -0.45
C SER A 256 7.40 -9.28 0.95
N ALA A 257 6.49 -8.73 1.75
CA ALA A 257 6.74 -8.41 3.15
C ALA A 257 7.23 -9.64 3.92
N PHE A 258 6.52 -10.77 3.77
CA PHE A 258 6.92 -12.05 4.34
C PHE A 258 8.36 -12.43 3.97
N VAL A 259 8.69 -12.39 2.68
CA VAL A 259 10.03 -12.72 2.20
C VAL A 259 11.08 -11.77 2.78
N PHE A 260 10.87 -10.46 2.67
CA PHE A 260 11.86 -9.47 3.12
C PHE A 260 12.06 -9.48 4.64
N VAL A 261 11.00 -9.61 5.44
CA VAL A 261 11.10 -9.67 6.90
C VAL A 261 11.92 -10.88 7.33
N HIS A 262 11.67 -12.07 6.77
CA HIS A 262 12.41 -13.27 7.14
C HIS A 262 13.86 -13.27 6.62
N LEU A 263 14.11 -12.68 5.44
CA LEU A 263 15.48 -12.50 4.94
C LEU A 263 16.30 -11.57 5.84
N VAL A 264 15.69 -10.49 6.33
CA VAL A 264 16.38 -9.51 7.17
C VAL A 264 16.55 -9.99 8.62
N SER A 265 15.51 -10.63 9.20
CA SER A 265 15.58 -11.15 10.56
C SER A 265 16.40 -12.43 10.71
N GLY A 266 16.67 -13.14 9.61
CA GLY A 266 17.32 -14.46 9.64
C GLY A 266 16.46 -15.54 10.33
N SER A 267 15.19 -15.25 10.63
CA SER A 267 14.29 -16.16 11.34
C SER A 267 13.57 -17.11 10.36
N LEU A 268 13.36 -18.36 10.78
CA LEU A 268 12.55 -19.30 10.00
C LEU A 268 11.05 -19.05 10.28
N PRO A 269 10.23 -18.97 9.22
CA PRO A 269 8.79 -18.79 9.39
C PRO A 269 8.13 -20.04 9.97
N SER A 270 7.03 -19.85 10.71
CA SER A 270 6.20 -20.97 11.16
C SER A 270 5.48 -21.65 10.00
N VAL A 271 5.16 -22.93 10.15
CA VAL A 271 4.38 -23.69 9.15
C VAL A 271 3.04 -23.02 8.86
N THR A 272 2.40 -22.46 9.88
CA THR A 272 1.13 -21.72 9.74
C THR A 272 1.29 -20.51 8.82
N LEU A 273 2.35 -19.72 9.03
CA LEU A 273 2.64 -18.53 8.24
C LEU A 273 2.95 -18.92 6.78
N VAL A 274 3.80 -19.92 6.57
CA VAL A 274 4.09 -20.44 5.21
C VAL A 274 2.82 -20.93 4.52
N SER A 275 1.95 -21.66 5.23
CA SER A 275 0.70 -22.15 4.66
C SER A 275 -0.23 -21.01 4.22
N GLY A 276 -0.34 -19.95 5.03
CA GLY A 276 -1.11 -18.76 4.67
C GLY A 276 -0.54 -18.02 3.45
N GLU A 277 0.77 -17.85 3.38
CA GLU A 277 1.42 -17.23 2.23
C GLU A 277 1.27 -18.04 0.93
N LEU A 278 1.29 -19.38 1.03
CA LEU A 278 0.99 -20.24 -0.13
C LEU A 278 -0.46 -20.11 -0.59
N LEU A 279 -1.43 -19.92 0.32
CA LEU A 279 -2.82 -19.63 -0.03
C LEU A 279 -2.95 -18.26 -0.73
N LEU A 280 -2.24 -17.22 -0.24
CA LEU A 280 -2.19 -15.91 -0.92
C LEU A 280 -1.65 -16.03 -2.35
N LEU A 281 -0.53 -16.74 -2.51
CA LEU A 281 0.07 -16.97 -3.83
C LEU A 281 -0.88 -17.73 -4.75
N ALA A 282 -1.52 -18.79 -4.27
CA ALA A 282 -2.51 -19.54 -5.03
C ALA A 282 -3.70 -18.66 -5.45
N GLY A 283 -4.19 -17.80 -4.55
CA GLY A 283 -5.22 -16.81 -4.84
C GLY A 283 -4.81 -15.85 -5.96
N ALA A 284 -3.61 -15.28 -5.88
CA ALA A 284 -3.08 -14.38 -6.90
C ALA A 284 -2.97 -15.06 -8.28
N LEU A 285 -2.44 -16.29 -8.32
CA LEU A 285 -2.30 -17.06 -9.56
C LEU A 285 -3.66 -17.39 -10.19
N LEU A 286 -4.66 -17.73 -9.38
CA LEU A 286 -6.03 -17.93 -9.86
C LEU A 286 -6.63 -16.64 -10.41
N ALA A 287 -6.43 -15.50 -9.75
CA ALA A 287 -6.92 -14.22 -10.24
C ALA A 287 -6.36 -13.88 -11.63
N VAL A 288 -5.06 -14.06 -11.82
CA VAL A 288 -4.39 -13.79 -13.10
C VAL A 288 -4.93 -14.72 -14.20
N ARG A 289 -5.20 -15.99 -13.89
CA ARG A 289 -5.74 -16.97 -14.86
C ARG A 289 -7.21 -16.74 -15.18
N SER A 290 -7.99 -16.26 -14.21
CA SER A 290 -9.44 -16.11 -14.34
C SER A 290 -9.84 -14.89 -15.16
N VAL A 291 -9.00 -13.86 -15.18
CA VAL A 291 -9.23 -12.69 -16.02
C VAL A 291 -8.67 -13.01 -17.41
N LYS A 292 -9.55 -13.40 -18.33
CA LYS A 292 -9.20 -13.39 -19.76
C LYS A 292 -8.74 -11.97 -20.08
N GLN A 293 -7.48 -11.83 -20.52
CA GLN A 293 -7.04 -10.56 -21.09
C GLN A 293 -8.04 -10.23 -22.20
N PRO A 294 -8.65 -9.03 -22.21
CA PRO A 294 -9.36 -8.59 -23.40
C PRO A 294 -8.33 -8.72 -24.52
N GLU A 295 -8.61 -9.55 -25.50
CA GLU A 295 -7.79 -9.63 -26.71
C GLU A 295 -7.52 -8.19 -27.12
N LEU A 296 -6.26 -7.86 -27.33
CA LEU A 296 -5.82 -6.69 -28.10
C LEU A 296 -6.27 -6.88 -29.58
N ALA A 297 -7.56 -7.14 -29.75
CA ALA A 297 -8.26 -7.11 -31.00
C ALA A 297 -8.70 -5.66 -31.19
N HIS A 298 -7.90 -4.93 -31.91
CA HIS A 298 -8.23 -3.84 -32.83
C HIS A 298 -6.98 -2.96 -33.04
N SER A 299 -5.98 -3.55 -33.65
CA SER A 299 -5.07 -2.77 -34.48
C SER A 299 -4.86 -3.59 -35.79
N ARG A 300 -5.82 -3.57 -36.65
CA ARG A 300 -5.61 -3.70 -38.07
C ARG A 300 -6.19 -2.47 -38.76
#